data_3e620acb6955fb4bed0c9181fef67f91
#
_entry.id   3e620acb6955fb4bed0c9181fef67f91
#
_cell.length_a   1.000
_cell.length_b   1.000
_cell.length_c   1.000
_cell.angle_alpha   90.00
_cell.angle_beta   90.00
_cell.angle_gamma   90.00
#
_symmetry.space_group_name_H-M   'P 1'
#
loop_
_entity.id
_entity.type
_entity.pdbx_description
1 polymer ?
#
loop_
_entity_poly.entity_id
_entity_poly.type
_entity_poly.pdbx_seq_one_letter_code
_entity_poly.pdbx_strand_id
1 'polypeptide(L)'
;SHILKVRVKEKLRAGVFQYMNQYVYFNENGIAMESRNTLFNGVPVVTGVKFNEMKLKKKILENKVPVKESYFNTIVSITKKIATYKLTVSEIHFEGEDDITLISSKYKIYLGSSSYLDGKISKIPSILKTISSSYKQGTIDMQLYTDEKPIITFKNMK
;
A
#
# COMPACT_ATOMS: atom_id res chain seq x y z
N SER A 1 -33.75 -26.58 18.54
CA SER A 1 -32.83 -25.52 18.99
C SER A 1 -32.45 -24.63 17.83
N HIS A 2 -32.59 -23.35 18.02
CA HIS A 2 -32.23 -22.34 16.99
C HIS A 2 -30.82 -21.81 17.27
N ILE A 3 -29.95 -21.99 16.30
CA ILE A 3 -28.61 -21.43 16.37
C ILE A 3 -28.62 -20.10 15.61
N LEU A 4 -28.42 -19.00 16.33
CA LEU A 4 -28.29 -17.68 15.72
C LEU A 4 -26.85 -17.51 15.24
N LYS A 5 -26.64 -17.49 13.93
CA LYS A 5 -25.34 -17.16 13.35
C LYS A 5 -25.29 -15.66 13.09
N VAL A 6 -24.47 -14.95 13.86
CA VAL A 6 -24.18 -13.55 13.63
C VAL A 6 -22.89 -13.45 12.83
N ARG A 7 -22.99 -12.95 11.59
CA ARG A 7 -21.81 -12.62 10.81
C ARG A 7 -21.37 -11.22 11.16
N VAL A 8 -20.23 -11.10 11.81
CA VAL A 8 -19.57 -9.82 12.00
C VAL A 8 -18.70 -9.58 10.77
N LYS A 9 -19.08 -8.59 9.96
CA LYS A 9 -18.26 -8.18 8.83
C LYS A 9 -17.12 -7.31 9.36
N GLU A 10 -15.90 -7.85 9.37
CA GLU A 10 -14.72 -7.06 9.69
C GLU A 10 -14.51 -6.00 8.61
N LYS A 11 -14.32 -4.76 9.05
CA LYS A 11 -14.01 -3.67 8.13
C LYS A 11 -12.55 -3.78 7.70
N LEU A 12 -12.31 -3.76 6.39
CA LEU A 12 -10.98 -3.81 5.82
C LEU A 12 -10.19 -2.55 6.22
N ARG A 13 -9.06 -2.74 6.88
CA ARG A 13 -8.06 -1.70 7.06
C ARG A 13 -7.26 -1.62 5.76
N ALA A 14 -7.53 -0.61 4.95
CA ALA A 14 -6.88 -0.45 3.64
C ALA A 14 -5.44 0.01 3.79
N GLY A 15 -5.18 0.86 4.77
CA GLY A 15 -3.86 1.39 5.04
C GLY A 15 -3.87 2.26 6.29
N VAL A 16 -2.75 2.89 6.56
CA VAL A 16 -2.58 3.76 7.72
C VAL A 16 -1.83 5.03 7.33
N PHE A 17 -2.31 6.17 7.84
CA PHE A 17 -1.59 7.43 7.77
C PHE A 17 -1.00 7.77 9.14
N GLN A 18 0.17 8.42 9.13
CA GLN A 18 0.70 9.07 10.33
C GLN A 18 0.11 10.47 10.44
N TYR A 19 -0.50 10.77 11.58
CA TYR A 19 -1.13 12.07 11.83
C TYR A 19 -1.09 12.39 13.33
N MET A 20 -0.53 13.54 13.69
CA MET A 20 -0.45 14.03 15.08
C MET A 20 0.11 12.98 16.06
N ASN A 21 1.24 12.37 15.70
CA ASN A 21 1.91 11.32 16.48
C ASN A 21 1.08 10.04 16.70
N GLN A 22 0.09 9.82 15.85
CA GLN A 22 -0.75 8.63 15.88
C GLN A 22 -0.73 7.95 14.51
N TYR A 23 -1.08 6.67 14.51
CA TYR A 23 -1.35 5.91 13.30
C TYR A 23 -2.86 5.83 13.12
N VAL A 24 -3.36 6.46 12.06
CA VAL A 24 -4.79 6.50 11.77
C VAL A 24 -5.11 5.54 10.64
N TYR A 25 -5.88 4.52 10.94
CA TYR A 25 -6.30 3.49 9.99
C TYR A 25 -7.54 3.96 9.24
N PHE A 26 -7.55 3.74 7.93
CA PHE A 26 -8.66 4.12 7.08
C PHE A 26 -9.17 2.91 6.28
N ASN A 27 -10.42 3.02 5.84
CA ASN A 27 -11.04 2.00 5.00
C ASN A 27 -10.95 2.33 3.51
N GLU A 28 -11.53 1.46 2.68
CA GLU A 28 -11.55 1.60 1.23
C GLU A 28 -12.24 2.86 0.71
N ASN A 29 -13.10 3.48 1.52
CA ASN A 29 -13.82 4.70 1.17
C ASN A 29 -13.10 5.97 1.61
N GLY A 30 -11.89 5.84 2.14
CA GLY A 30 -11.12 6.98 2.64
C GLY A 30 -11.67 7.57 3.94
N ILE A 31 -12.31 6.74 4.73
CA ILE A 31 -12.85 7.11 6.04
C ILE A 31 -11.89 6.69 7.13
N ALA A 32 -11.51 7.61 8.02
CA ALA A 32 -10.69 7.31 9.17
C ALA A 32 -11.49 6.47 10.16
N MET A 33 -10.96 5.29 10.53
CA MET A 33 -11.68 4.30 11.32
C MET A 33 -11.25 4.28 12.78
N GLU A 34 -9.95 4.32 13.02
CA GLU A 34 -9.38 4.26 14.37
C GLU A 34 -8.00 4.90 14.40
N SER A 35 -7.64 5.41 15.57
CA SER A 35 -6.32 5.99 15.83
C SER A 35 -5.62 5.17 16.90
N ARG A 36 -4.36 4.84 16.67
CA ARG A 36 -3.55 4.04 17.60
C ARG A 36 -2.14 4.60 17.65
N ASN A 37 -1.44 4.31 18.75
CA ASN A 37 -0.03 4.66 18.88
C ASN A 37 0.93 3.54 18.43
N THR A 38 0.40 2.40 18.00
CA THR A 38 1.17 1.26 17.49
C THR A 38 0.63 0.80 16.13
N LEU A 39 1.50 0.18 15.32
CA LEU A 39 1.13 -0.38 14.03
C LEU A 39 0.66 -1.83 14.16
N PHE A 40 -0.39 -2.17 13.41
CA PHE A 40 -0.73 -3.57 13.16
C PHE A 40 0.18 -4.17 12.09
N ASN A 41 0.56 -5.44 12.28
CA ASN A 41 1.29 -6.18 11.27
C ASN A 41 0.46 -6.32 9.99
N GLY A 42 1.12 -6.18 8.84
CA GLY A 42 0.51 -6.41 7.54
C GLY A 42 -0.27 -5.24 6.97
N VAL A 43 -0.32 -4.09 7.67
CA VAL A 43 -0.95 -2.88 7.14
C VAL A 43 0.15 -1.86 6.81
N PRO A 44 0.33 -1.51 5.54
CA PRO A 44 1.39 -0.58 5.15
C PRO A 44 1.07 0.85 5.54
N VAL A 45 2.09 1.60 5.89
CA VAL A 45 1.99 3.05 6.08
C VAL A 45 1.93 3.70 4.71
N VAL A 46 0.96 4.58 4.49
CA VAL A 46 0.83 5.33 3.24
C VAL A 46 1.40 6.72 3.43
N THR A 47 2.28 7.12 2.52
CA THR A 47 2.95 8.42 2.52
C THR A 47 2.77 9.13 1.17
N GLY A 48 2.95 10.45 1.17
CA GLY A 48 2.89 11.25 -0.05
C GLY A 48 1.48 11.68 -0.48
N VAL A 49 0.44 11.17 0.16
CA VAL A 49 -0.93 11.63 -0.05
C VAL A 49 -1.15 12.89 0.78
N LYS A 50 -1.60 13.96 0.14
CA LYS A 50 -1.84 15.24 0.82
C LYS A 50 -3.19 15.26 1.49
N PHE A 51 -3.19 15.57 2.77
CA PHE A 51 -4.39 15.82 3.56
C PHE A 51 -4.05 16.75 4.73
N ASN A 52 -5.04 17.42 5.28
CA ASN A 52 -4.85 18.32 6.41
C ASN A 52 -5.95 18.25 7.47
N GLU A 53 -6.97 17.45 7.25
CA GLU A 53 -8.01 17.22 8.25
C GLU A 53 -8.39 15.74 8.30
N MET A 54 -8.42 15.21 9.52
CA MET A 54 -8.73 13.82 9.76
C MET A 54 -9.52 13.68 11.06
N LYS A 55 -10.77 13.22 10.95
CA LYS A 55 -11.65 12.94 12.07
C LYS A 55 -12.19 11.53 11.95
N LEU A 56 -12.23 10.82 13.08
CA LEU A 56 -12.73 9.44 13.10
C LEU A 56 -14.17 9.35 12.60
N LYS A 57 -14.46 8.31 11.83
CA LYS A 57 -15.74 8.00 11.19
C LYS A 57 -16.14 8.99 10.09
N LYS A 58 -15.20 9.82 9.65
CA LYS A 58 -15.42 10.79 8.57
C LYS A 58 -14.38 10.64 7.47
N LYS A 59 -14.71 11.14 6.28
CA LYS A 59 -13.78 11.18 5.17
C LYS A 59 -12.59 12.07 5.50
N ILE A 60 -11.40 11.62 5.06
CA ILE A 60 -10.15 12.35 5.19
C ILE A 60 -10.16 13.48 4.15
N LEU A 61 -9.81 14.70 4.55
CA LEU A 61 -9.96 15.89 3.73
C LEU A 61 -8.62 16.57 3.45
N GLU A 62 -8.52 17.14 2.25
CA GLU A 62 -7.53 18.13 1.90
C GLU A 62 -8.25 19.43 1.57
N ASN A 63 -7.98 20.51 2.33
CA ASN A 63 -8.60 21.82 2.14
C ASN A 63 -10.14 21.72 2.05
N LYS A 64 -10.75 21.02 2.99
CA LYS A 64 -12.21 20.80 3.11
C LYS A 64 -12.84 19.94 2.00
N VAL A 65 -12.02 19.35 1.13
CA VAL A 65 -12.49 18.45 0.06
C VAL A 65 -11.98 17.05 0.34
N PRO A 66 -12.81 16.01 0.18
CA PRO A 66 -12.35 14.64 0.36
C PRO A 66 -11.16 14.33 -0.53
N VAL A 67 -10.16 13.64 0.02
CA VAL A 67 -9.04 13.12 -0.75
C VAL A 67 -9.59 12.25 -1.88
N LYS A 68 -9.02 12.36 -3.09
CA LYS A 68 -9.50 11.65 -4.27
C LYS A 68 -9.65 10.15 -4.00
N GLU A 69 -10.80 9.62 -4.38
CA GLU A 69 -11.15 8.22 -4.20
C GLU A 69 -10.18 7.28 -4.92
N SER A 70 -9.60 7.73 -6.03
CA SER A 70 -8.60 6.97 -6.78
C SER A 70 -7.39 6.55 -5.96
N TYR A 71 -6.94 7.38 -5.01
CA TYR A 71 -5.87 6.99 -4.08
C TYR A 71 -6.27 5.76 -3.27
N PHE A 72 -7.46 5.78 -2.68
CA PHE A 72 -7.92 4.68 -1.84
C PHE A 72 -8.18 3.40 -2.64
N ASN A 73 -8.71 3.54 -3.85
CA ASN A 73 -8.89 2.40 -4.76
C ASN A 73 -7.55 1.72 -5.07
N THR A 74 -6.54 2.51 -5.37
CA THR A 74 -5.18 2.01 -5.64
C THR A 74 -4.58 1.36 -4.39
N ILE A 75 -4.70 2.01 -3.23
CA ILE A 75 -4.18 1.48 -1.97
C ILE A 75 -4.82 0.13 -1.64
N VAL A 76 -6.14 0.03 -1.74
CA VAL A 76 -6.88 -1.23 -1.50
C VAL A 76 -6.42 -2.32 -2.46
N SER A 77 -6.29 -2.00 -3.73
CA SER A 77 -5.81 -2.94 -4.75
C SER A 77 -4.42 -3.48 -4.40
N ILE A 78 -3.51 -2.59 -4.04
CA ILE A 78 -2.15 -2.98 -3.63
C ILE A 78 -2.19 -3.83 -2.36
N THR A 79 -2.94 -3.42 -1.34
CA THR A 79 -3.03 -4.13 -0.06
C THR A 79 -3.56 -5.55 -0.24
N LYS A 80 -4.57 -5.73 -1.09
CA LYS A 80 -5.11 -7.05 -1.42
C LYS A 80 -4.08 -7.93 -2.13
N LYS A 81 -3.33 -7.36 -3.07
CA LYS A 81 -2.29 -8.10 -3.81
C LYS A 81 -1.10 -8.46 -2.93
N ILE A 82 -0.69 -7.56 -2.06
CA ILE A 82 0.33 -7.84 -1.04
C ILE A 82 -0.07 -9.07 -0.22
N ALA A 83 -1.30 -9.14 0.23
CA ALA A 83 -1.81 -10.28 0.99
C ALA A 83 -1.84 -11.56 0.14
N THR A 84 -2.34 -11.47 -1.09
CA THR A 84 -2.44 -12.61 -2.02
C THR A 84 -1.07 -13.22 -2.30
N TYR A 85 -0.07 -12.39 -2.58
CA TYR A 85 1.27 -12.84 -2.94
C TYR A 85 2.21 -12.95 -1.74
N LYS A 86 1.69 -12.78 -0.52
CA LYS A 86 2.44 -12.89 0.73
C LYS A 86 3.70 -12.03 0.76
N LEU A 87 3.57 -10.82 0.23
CA LEU A 87 4.65 -9.83 0.19
C LEU A 87 4.59 -8.97 1.45
N THR A 88 5.73 -8.75 2.08
CA THR A 88 5.83 -7.84 3.23
C THR A 88 6.17 -6.44 2.74
N VAL A 89 5.26 -5.49 2.92
CA VAL A 89 5.45 -4.09 2.53
C VAL A 89 5.22 -3.21 3.75
N SER A 90 6.20 -2.39 4.08
CA SER A 90 6.11 -1.46 5.21
C SER A 90 5.51 -0.11 4.82
N GLU A 91 5.68 0.29 3.57
CA GLU A 91 5.24 1.61 3.11
C GLU A 91 4.77 1.57 1.67
N ILE A 92 3.68 2.30 1.39
CA ILE A 92 3.23 2.64 0.04
C ILE A 92 3.41 4.15 -0.10
N HIS A 93 4.32 4.58 -0.96
CA HIS A 93 4.63 5.98 -1.16
C HIS A 93 4.08 6.49 -2.49
N PHE A 94 3.42 7.66 -2.45
CA PHE A 94 2.93 8.36 -3.64
C PHE A 94 3.74 9.64 -3.85
N GLU A 95 4.42 9.77 -4.99
CA GLU A 95 4.98 11.05 -5.46
C GLU A 95 3.92 11.88 -6.18
N GLY A 96 2.88 11.23 -6.59
CA GLY A 96 1.68 11.76 -7.23
C GLY A 96 0.70 10.62 -7.35
N GLU A 97 -0.51 10.92 -7.82
CA GLU A 97 -1.60 9.94 -7.86
C GLU A 97 -1.23 8.65 -8.60
N ASP A 98 -0.39 8.76 -9.62
CA ASP A 98 -0.02 7.63 -10.47
C ASP A 98 1.50 7.40 -10.51
N ASP A 99 2.18 7.71 -9.41
CA ASP A 99 3.61 7.48 -9.23
C ASP A 99 3.85 6.84 -7.87
N ILE A 100 3.93 5.51 -7.86
CA ILE A 100 3.83 4.68 -6.67
C ILE A 100 5.13 3.93 -6.43
N THR A 101 5.61 3.96 -5.19
CA THR A 101 6.77 3.21 -4.72
C THR A 101 6.38 2.36 -3.52
N LEU A 102 6.78 1.10 -3.51
CA LEU A 102 6.65 0.23 -2.35
C LEU A 102 8.00 0.10 -1.65
N ILE A 103 7.97 0.03 -0.33
CA ILE A 103 9.15 -0.29 0.47
C ILE A 103 8.95 -1.69 1.07
N SER A 104 9.86 -2.60 0.74
CA SER A 104 9.89 -3.96 1.29
C SER A 104 11.27 -4.21 1.87
N SER A 105 11.39 -4.25 3.20
CA SER A 105 12.67 -4.32 3.88
C SER A 105 13.60 -3.17 3.42
N LYS A 106 14.77 -3.48 2.87
CA LYS A 106 15.72 -2.48 2.35
C LYS A 106 15.63 -2.29 0.84
N TYR A 107 14.53 -2.76 0.22
CA TYR A 107 14.31 -2.62 -1.21
C TYR A 107 13.25 -1.57 -1.49
N LYS A 108 13.55 -0.68 -2.43
CA LYS A 108 12.58 0.23 -3.03
C LYS A 108 12.09 -0.37 -4.33
N ILE A 109 10.78 -0.44 -4.48
CA ILE A 109 10.15 -1.02 -5.66
C ILE A 109 9.34 0.07 -6.34
N TYR A 110 9.85 0.59 -7.44
CA TYR A 110 9.16 1.62 -8.23
C TYR A 110 8.13 0.96 -9.14
N LEU A 111 6.86 1.02 -8.74
CA LEU A 111 5.75 0.52 -9.56
C LEU A 111 5.42 1.48 -10.70
N GLY A 112 5.63 2.79 -10.50
CA GLY A 112 5.17 3.82 -11.41
C GLY A 112 3.66 3.94 -11.33
N SER A 113 2.98 3.78 -12.47
CA SER A 113 1.52 3.91 -12.54
C SER A 113 0.78 2.73 -11.88
N SER A 114 -0.52 2.92 -11.65
CA SER A 114 -1.42 1.87 -11.17
C SER A 114 -1.78 0.84 -12.24
N SER A 115 -1.25 0.97 -13.44
CA SER A 115 -1.45 0.01 -14.52
C SER A 115 -0.69 -1.29 -14.25
N TYR A 116 -1.30 -2.42 -14.59
CA TYR A 116 -0.69 -3.75 -14.48
C TYR A 116 -0.24 -4.12 -13.05
N LEU A 117 -0.96 -3.63 -12.03
CA LEU A 117 -0.58 -3.88 -10.63
C LEU A 117 -0.47 -5.36 -10.30
N ASP A 118 -1.39 -6.19 -10.79
CA ASP A 118 -1.35 -7.62 -10.52
C ASP A 118 -0.10 -8.26 -11.11
N GLY A 119 0.19 -7.99 -12.36
CA GLY A 119 1.40 -8.49 -13.03
C GLY A 119 2.68 -8.03 -12.33
N LYS A 120 2.76 -6.75 -12.01
CA LYS A 120 3.92 -6.18 -11.31
C LYS A 120 4.11 -6.83 -9.94
N ILE A 121 3.11 -6.79 -9.09
CA ILE A 121 3.22 -7.26 -7.70
C ILE A 121 3.44 -8.77 -7.63
N SER A 122 2.81 -9.54 -8.53
CA SER A 122 2.96 -10.99 -8.56
C SER A 122 4.42 -11.45 -8.77
N LYS A 123 5.23 -10.63 -9.42
CA LYS A 123 6.64 -10.97 -9.72
C LYS A 123 7.62 -10.59 -8.62
N ILE A 124 7.21 -9.73 -7.69
CA ILE A 124 8.10 -9.21 -6.65
C ILE A 124 8.65 -10.33 -5.74
N PRO A 125 7.85 -11.27 -5.23
CA PRO A 125 8.39 -12.30 -4.33
C PRO A 125 9.54 -13.10 -4.92
N SER A 126 9.43 -13.55 -6.17
CA SER A 126 10.49 -14.31 -6.82
C SER A 126 11.74 -13.47 -7.11
N ILE A 127 11.55 -12.20 -7.46
CA ILE A 127 12.66 -11.27 -7.66
C ILE A 127 13.42 -11.08 -6.35
N LEU A 128 12.72 -10.78 -5.25
CA LEU A 128 13.34 -10.61 -3.94
C LEU A 128 14.09 -11.87 -3.50
N LYS A 129 13.51 -13.04 -3.72
CA LYS A 129 14.16 -14.33 -3.42
C LYS A 129 15.46 -14.48 -4.18
N THR A 130 15.47 -14.11 -5.46
CA THR A 130 16.63 -14.22 -6.32
C THR A 130 17.73 -13.23 -5.92
N ILE A 131 17.39 -11.96 -5.73
CA ILE A 131 18.41 -10.92 -5.47
C ILE A 131 18.89 -10.89 -4.01
N SER A 132 18.08 -11.32 -3.06
CA SER A 132 18.41 -11.23 -1.63
C SER A 132 19.59 -12.13 -1.22
N SER A 133 19.90 -13.16 -2.01
CA SER A 133 21.07 -14.00 -1.78
C SER A 133 22.38 -13.25 -2.04
N SER A 134 22.38 -12.27 -2.92
CA SER A 134 23.57 -11.51 -3.34
C SER A 134 23.57 -10.06 -2.88
N TYR A 135 22.39 -9.46 -2.73
CA TYR A 135 22.24 -8.04 -2.42
C TYR A 135 21.28 -7.84 -1.26
N LYS A 136 21.72 -7.13 -0.23
CA LYS A 136 20.90 -6.86 0.96
C LYS A 136 19.93 -5.69 0.77
N GLN A 137 20.20 -4.83 -0.20
CA GLN A 137 19.40 -3.65 -0.50
C GLN A 137 19.47 -3.30 -1.97
N GLY A 138 18.54 -2.51 -2.45
CA GLY A 138 18.56 -2.06 -3.83
C GLY A 138 17.21 -1.52 -4.28
N THR A 139 17.17 -1.20 -5.56
CA THR A 139 15.99 -0.65 -6.23
C THR A 139 15.54 -1.59 -7.32
N ILE A 140 14.25 -1.93 -7.30
CA ILE A 140 13.58 -2.69 -8.36
C ILE A 140 12.72 -1.68 -9.12
N ASP A 141 12.97 -1.53 -10.42
CA ASP A 141 12.24 -0.60 -11.27
C ASP A 141 11.30 -1.37 -12.20
N MET A 142 10.00 -1.12 -12.02
CA MET A 142 8.92 -1.72 -12.80
C MET A 142 8.13 -0.67 -13.59
N GLN A 143 8.65 0.56 -13.69
CA GLN A 143 7.90 1.66 -14.32
C GLN A 143 7.60 1.40 -15.79
N LEU A 144 8.45 0.67 -16.49
CA LEU A 144 8.28 0.30 -17.90
C LEU A 144 7.56 -1.02 -18.11
N TYR A 145 7.12 -1.67 -17.02
CA TYR A 145 6.45 -2.96 -17.09
C TYR A 145 5.08 -2.85 -17.76
N THR A 146 4.85 -3.75 -18.71
CA THR A 146 3.50 -4.08 -19.19
C THR A 146 3.38 -5.61 -19.21
N ASP A 147 2.16 -6.13 -19.23
CA ASP A 147 1.96 -7.59 -19.27
C ASP A 147 2.53 -8.21 -20.55
N GLU A 148 2.54 -7.46 -21.65
CA GLU A 148 3.14 -7.91 -22.93
C GLU A 148 4.66 -7.81 -22.92
N LYS A 149 5.22 -6.78 -22.25
CA LYS A 149 6.66 -6.57 -22.10
C LYS A 149 7.00 -6.39 -20.63
N PRO A 150 7.26 -7.47 -19.90
CA PRO A 150 7.51 -7.41 -18.45
C PRO A 150 8.93 -6.94 -18.14
N ILE A 151 9.24 -5.69 -18.46
CA ILE A 151 10.55 -5.08 -18.23
C ILE A 151 10.69 -4.75 -16.74
N ILE A 152 11.70 -5.35 -16.11
CA ILE A 152 12.04 -5.13 -14.69
C ILE A 152 13.55 -4.99 -14.61
N THR A 153 14.03 -3.92 -13.98
CA THR A 153 15.46 -3.73 -13.77
C THR A 153 15.77 -3.66 -12.29
N PHE A 154 16.93 -4.15 -11.91
CA PHE A 154 17.43 -4.10 -10.54
C PHE A 154 18.72 -3.29 -10.48
N LYS A 155 18.81 -2.40 -9.51
CA LYS A 155 20.02 -1.63 -9.23
C LYS A 155 20.41 -1.82 -7.77
N ASN A 156 21.62 -2.32 -7.56
CA ASN A 156 22.19 -2.40 -6.22
C ASN A 156 22.48 -0.99 -5.70
N MET A 157 22.07 -0.73 -4.47
CA MET A 157 22.48 0.49 -3.75
C MET A 157 23.69 0.17 -2.92
N LYS A 158 24.77 0.83 -3.26
CA LYS A 158 25.99 0.77 -2.47
C LYS A 158 25.84 1.52 -1.15
#